data_deb700b711b90d0f0b9a893c56f9b4a3
#
_entry.id   deb700b711b90d0f0b9a893c56f9b4a3
#
_cell.length_a   1.000
_cell.length_b   1.000
_cell.length_c   1.000
_cell.angle_alpha   90.00
_cell.angle_beta   90.00
_cell.angle_gamma   90.00
#
_symmetry.space_group_name_H-M   'P 1'
#
loop_
_entity.id
_entity.type
_entity.pdbx_description
1 polymer ?
#
loop_
_entity_poly.entity_id
_entity_poly.type
_entity_poly.pdbx_seq_one_letter_code
_entity_poly.pdbx_strand_id
1 'polypeptide(L)'
;TKCTHLEEDEQSVKNYGAISYPIYQTATYAHMAVGRSTGFDYSRLQNPTREQLEKVVASLENGIDAIAFSTGMAAITMMMELFKPGDHLIVDSDLYGGSIRLFHNVSAKNGIEFSSVDCYKEDVESFVKENTKAIYIETPTNPMMNVTDIAAMAEIAKRHDLLLIVDN
;
A
#
# COMPACT_ATOMS: atom_id res chain seq x y z
N THR A 1 8.27 22.71 -1.52
CA THR A 1 7.33 21.74 -2.11
C THR A 1 7.24 20.49 -1.25
N LYS A 2 6.09 19.82 -1.20
CA LYS A 2 5.85 18.59 -0.41
C LYS A 2 6.86 17.47 -0.68
N CYS A 3 7.41 17.39 -1.90
CA CYS A 3 8.41 16.36 -2.26
C CYS A 3 9.75 16.52 -1.53
N THR A 4 10.10 17.73 -1.14
CA THR A 4 11.42 18.04 -0.55
C THR A 4 11.32 18.49 0.90
N HIS A 5 10.19 19.05 1.28
CA HIS A 5 9.95 19.59 2.60
C HIS A 5 8.54 19.23 3.05
N LEU A 6 8.42 18.45 4.11
CA LEU A 6 7.22 18.42 4.92
C LEU A 6 7.11 19.74 5.69
N GLU A 7 5.92 20.14 6.08
CA GLU A 7 5.72 21.29 6.93
C GLU A 7 6.57 21.13 8.21
N GLU A 8 7.15 22.24 8.68
CA GLU A 8 8.09 22.25 9.81
C GLU A 8 7.42 21.63 11.05
N ASP A 9 7.91 20.46 11.43
CA ASP A 9 7.63 19.88 12.72
C ASP A 9 8.82 20.15 13.68
N GLU A 10 8.64 19.85 14.95
CA GLU A 10 9.72 19.97 15.96
C GLU A 10 10.97 19.13 15.60
N GLN A 11 10.84 18.20 14.65
CA GLN A 11 11.91 17.32 14.19
C GLN A 11 12.92 18.07 13.30
N SER A 12 12.51 19.11 12.56
CA SER A 12 13.42 19.92 11.73
C SER A 12 14.45 20.65 12.59
N VAL A 13 14.08 21.08 13.79
CA VAL A 13 14.97 21.71 14.76
C VAL A 13 16.00 20.71 15.33
N LYS A 14 15.58 19.43 15.50
CA LYS A 14 16.46 18.35 16.00
C LYS A 14 17.55 17.94 15.01
N ASN A 15 17.41 18.27 13.73
CA ASN A 15 18.36 17.94 12.68
C ASN A 15 19.43 19.04 12.45
N TYR A 16 19.71 19.85 13.45
CA TYR A 16 20.72 20.92 13.36
C TYR A 16 20.47 21.92 12.21
N GLY A 17 19.22 22.09 11.78
CA GLY A 17 18.85 22.95 10.66
C GLY A 17 19.25 22.41 9.28
N ALA A 18 19.52 21.11 9.16
CA ALA A 18 19.80 20.48 7.88
C ALA A 18 18.59 20.58 6.94
N ILE A 19 18.79 21.10 5.74
CA ILE A 19 17.73 21.22 4.71
C ILE A 19 17.32 19.84 4.20
N SER A 20 18.30 18.93 4.01
CA SER A 20 18.04 17.55 3.65
C SER A 20 17.85 16.69 4.90
N TYR A 21 16.88 15.81 4.89
CA TYR A 21 16.64 14.89 5.99
C TYR A 21 17.85 13.94 6.18
N PRO A 22 18.34 13.71 7.41
CA PRO A 22 19.50 12.87 7.68
C PRO A 22 19.26 11.41 7.33
N ILE A 23 20.33 10.72 6.90
CA ILE A 23 20.31 9.26 6.70
C ILE A 23 20.82 8.59 7.97
N TYR A 24 19.96 7.84 8.65
CA TYR A 24 20.28 7.11 9.88
C TYR A 24 20.74 5.68 9.55
N GLN A 25 22.05 5.51 9.35
CA GLN A 25 22.69 4.21 9.10
C GLN A 25 23.00 3.49 10.41
N THR A 26 21.98 3.04 11.10
CA THR A 26 22.14 2.29 12.35
C THR A 26 21.13 1.16 12.45
N ALA A 27 21.50 0.06 13.11
CA ALA A 27 20.59 -1.05 13.40
C ALA A 27 19.84 -0.83 14.71
N THR A 28 20.50 -0.27 15.72
CA THR A 28 19.97 -0.13 17.09
C THR A 28 20.08 1.30 17.57
N TYR A 29 19.24 1.66 18.53
CA TYR A 29 19.18 2.99 19.12
C TYR A 29 19.40 2.90 20.63
N ALA A 30 20.12 3.89 21.20
CA ALA A 30 20.33 3.96 22.61
C ALA A 30 19.07 4.45 23.34
N HIS A 31 18.73 3.77 24.43
CA HIS A 31 17.70 4.24 25.35
C HIS A 31 18.32 5.16 26.38
N MET A 32 17.62 6.23 26.76
CA MET A 32 18.05 7.18 27.76
C MET A 32 18.12 6.57 29.17
N ALA A 33 17.25 5.57 29.43
CA ALA A 33 17.21 4.75 30.63
C ALA A 33 16.35 3.52 30.38
N VAL A 34 16.31 2.56 31.29
CA VAL A 34 15.41 1.42 31.23
C VAL A 34 13.96 1.91 31.12
N GLY A 35 13.25 1.45 30.09
CA GLY A 35 11.87 1.85 29.78
C GLY A 35 11.71 3.28 29.21
N ARG A 36 12.80 3.95 28.82
CA ARG A 36 12.78 5.30 28.22
C ARG A 36 13.42 5.31 26.84
N SER A 37 12.66 4.83 25.85
CA SER A 37 13.04 4.90 24.43
C SER A 37 12.96 6.34 23.89
N THR A 38 13.70 6.61 22.82
CA THR A 38 13.57 7.84 22.00
C THR A 38 12.42 7.76 21.00
N GLY A 39 11.71 6.62 20.92
CA GLY A 39 10.71 6.29 19.91
C GLY A 39 11.23 5.31 18.85
N PHE A 40 12.57 5.14 18.79
CA PHE A 40 13.23 4.19 17.89
C PHE A 40 14.07 3.22 18.71
N ASP A 41 13.92 1.93 18.42
CA ASP A 41 14.64 0.86 19.12
C ASP A 41 15.52 0.06 18.17
N TYR A 42 14.95 -0.32 17.01
CA TYR A 42 15.63 -1.16 16.03
C TYR A 42 15.15 -0.88 14.62
N SER A 43 16.08 -0.70 13.66
CA SER A 43 15.75 -0.25 12.28
C SER A 43 14.87 -1.19 11.48
N ARG A 44 14.84 -2.50 11.78
CA ARG A 44 13.88 -3.42 11.16
C ARG A 44 12.43 -3.05 11.51
N LEU A 45 12.19 -2.59 12.73
CA LEU A 45 10.88 -2.15 13.19
C LEU A 45 10.60 -0.72 12.70
N GLN A 46 11.48 0.21 13.07
CA GLN A 46 11.35 1.64 12.77
C GLN A 46 12.72 2.28 12.51
N ASN A 47 12.78 3.17 11.52
CA ASN A 47 13.97 3.95 11.22
C ASN A 47 13.54 5.36 10.79
N PRO A 48 14.13 6.44 11.34
CA PRO A 48 13.73 7.80 11.04
C PRO A 48 13.77 8.14 9.54
N THR A 49 14.74 7.60 8.79
CA THR A 49 14.85 7.85 7.34
C THR A 49 13.70 7.20 6.57
N ARG A 50 13.31 5.96 6.94
CA ARG A 50 12.16 5.29 6.34
C ARG A 50 10.85 5.98 6.71
N GLU A 51 10.68 6.37 7.97
CA GLU A 51 9.50 7.10 8.42
C GLU A 51 9.34 8.43 7.68
N GLN A 52 10.44 9.13 7.41
CA GLN A 52 10.40 10.35 6.61
C GLN A 52 9.90 10.09 5.19
N LEU A 53 10.37 9.01 4.53
CA LEU A 53 9.87 8.60 3.22
C LEU A 53 8.36 8.32 3.26
N GLU A 54 7.92 7.55 4.24
CA GLU A 54 6.51 7.19 4.44
C GLU A 54 5.64 8.44 4.61
N LYS A 55 6.04 9.38 5.44
CA LYS A 55 5.36 10.68 5.63
C LYS A 55 5.29 11.50 4.34
N VAL A 56 6.37 11.55 3.56
CA VAL A 56 6.38 12.28 2.28
C VAL A 56 5.40 11.66 1.31
N VAL A 57 5.41 10.33 1.14
CA VAL A 57 4.48 9.62 0.24
C VAL A 57 3.04 9.83 0.69
N ALA A 58 2.72 9.64 1.96
CA ALA A 58 1.39 9.89 2.49
C ALA A 58 0.92 11.34 2.19
N SER A 59 1.79 12.34 2.38
CA SER A 59 1.47 13.74 2.09
C SER A 59 1.25 14.02 0.59
N LEU A 60 1.98 13.35 -0.30
CA LEU A 60 1.83 13.50 -1.76
C LEU A 60 0.53 12.89 -2.25
N GLU A 61 0.16 11.74 -1.73
CA GLU A 61 -1.06 11.00 -2.09
C GLU A 61 -2.31 11.49 -1.32
N ASN A 62 -2.18 12.49 -0.44
CA ASN A 62 -3.22 12.91 0.49
C ASN A 62 -3.76 11.75 1.36
N GLY A 63 -2.90 10.76 1.58
CA GLY A 63 -3.18 9.61 2.43
C GLY A 63 -3.04 9.95 3.92
N ILE A 64 -3.65 9.14 4.76
CA ILE A 64 -3.52 9.27 6.22
C ILE A 64 -2.23 8.66 6.74
N ASP A 65 -1.66 7.68 6.00
CA ASP A 65 -0.40 7.01 6.34
C ASP A 65 0.20 6.34 5.09
N ALA A 66 1.45 5.88 5.19
CA ALA A 66 2.12 5.06 4.18
C ALA A 66 3.08 4.07 4.86
N ILE A 67 3.30 2.94 4.23
CA ILE A 67 4.22 1.91 4.69
C ILE A 67 5.16 1.53 3.55
N ALA A 68 6.47 1.66 3.78
CA ALA A 68 7.48 1.31 2.80
C ALA A 68 7.89 -0.17 2.89
N PHE A 69 7.94 -0.82 1.74
CA PHE A 69 8.39 -2.20 1.58
C PHE A 69 9.63 -2.29 0.68
N SER A 70 10.36 -3.38 0.78
CA SER A 70 11.57 -3.60 -0.04
C SER A 70 11.26 -3.89 -1.51
N THR A 71 10.05 -4.31 -1.85
CA THR A 71 9.58 -4.59 -3.21
C THR A 71 8.06 -4.38 -3.31
N GLY A 72 7.55 -4.11 -4.52
CA GLY A 72 6.11 -4.05 -4.79
C GLY A 72 5.41 -5.36 -4.42
N MET A 73 6.01 -6.52 -4.74
CA MET A 73 5.44 -7.82 -4.34
C MET A 73 5.36 -8.02 -2.83
N ALA A 74 6.27 -7.44 -2.06
CA ALA A 74 6.17 -7.47 -0.59
C ALA A 74 4.99 -6.63 -0.11
N ALA A 75 4.75 -5.46 -0.72
CA ALA A 75 3.59 -4.63 -0.42
C ALA A 75 2.28 -5.34 -0.76
N ILE A 76 2.17 -5.93 -1.97
CA ILE A 76 0.97 -6.67 -2.41
C ILE A 76 0.73 -7.90 -1.52
N THR A 77 1.78 -8.63 -1.14
CA THR A 77 1.65 -9.79 -0.25
C THR A 77 1.14 -9.37 1.13
N MET A 78 1.67 -8.27 1.69
CA MET A 78 1.21 -7.77 2.98
C MET A 78 -0.23 -7.27 2.94
N MET A 79 -0.64 -6.66 1.83
CA MET A 79 -2.02 -6.24 1.63
C MET A 79 -2.99 -7.44 1.63
N MET A 80 -2.57 -8.61 1.11
CA MET A 80 -3.40 -9.82 1.13
C MET A 80 -3.69 -10.34 2.55
N GLU A 81 -2.90 -9.97 3.56
CA GLU A 81 -3.16 -10.31 4.97
C GLU A 81 -4.40 -9.59 5.56
N LEU A 82 -4.98 -8.62 4.85
CA LEU A 82 -6.26 -8.01 5.21
C LEU A 82 -7.45 -8.95 5.02
N PHE A 83 -7.27 -10.03 4.26
CA PHE A 83 -8.35 -10.93 3.85
C PHE A 83 -8.19 -12.29 4.51
N LYS A 84 -9.31 -12.96 4.75
CA LYS A 84 -9.40 -14.29 5.38
C LYS A 84 -10.01 -15.31 4.43
N PRO A 85 -9.84 -16.61 4.70
CA PRO A 85 -10.48 -17.67 3.91
C PRO A 85 -11.99 -17.43 3.77
N GLY A 86 -12.47 -17.54 2.54
CA GLY A 86 -13.87 -17.27 2.16
C GLY A 86 -14.14 -15.84 1.71
N ASP A 87 -13.21 -14.91 1.87
CA ASP A 87 -13.35 -13.56 1.28
C ASP A 87 -13.13 -13.63 -0.23
N HIS A 88 -13.90 -12.82 -0.97
CA HIS A 88 -13.83 -12.71 -2.42
C HIS A 88 -13.27 -11.35 -2.82
N LEU A 89 -12.37 -11.35 -3.81
CA LEU A 89 -11.82 -10.16 -4.45
C LEU A 89 -12.13 -10.16 -5.94
N ILE A 90 -12.54 -9.01 -6.45
CA ILE A 90 -12.56 -8.73 -7.88
C ILE A 90 -11.19 -8.18 -8.24
N VAL A 91 -10.51 -8.80 -9.21
CA VAL A 91 -9.16 -8.39 -9.62
C VAL A 91 -9.13 -8.12 -11.12
N ASP A 92 -8.36 -7.13 -11.54
CA ASP A 92 -8.19 -6.88 -12.96
C ASP A 92 -7.60 -8.12 -13.66
N SER A 93 -8.04 -8.39 -14.87
CA SER A 93 -7.58 -9.54 -15.66
C SER A 93 -6.20 -9.32 -16.26
N ASP A 94 -5.79 -8.05 -16.45
CA ASP A 94 -4.49 -7.66 -16.95
C ASP A 94 -3.67 -7.02 -15.82
N LEU A 95 -2.93 -7.86 -15.09
CA LEU A 95 -2.11 -7.49 -13.96
C LEU A 95 -0.66 -7.93 -14.18
N TYR A 96 0.25 -7.31 -13.46
CA TYR A 96 1.61 -7.81 -13.36
C TYR A 96 1.64 -9.29 -13.03
N GLY A 97 2.43 -10.06 -13.79
CA GLY A 97 2.46 -11.52 -13.67
C GLY A 97 2.86 -12.05 -12.28
N GLY A 98 3.53 -11.23 -11.46
CA GLY A 98 3.81 -11.53 -10.05
C GLY A 98 2.54 -11.55 -9.21
N SER A 99 1.66 -10.56 -9.40
CA SER A 99 0.37 -10.44 -8.72
C SER A 99 -0.55 -11.60 -9.08
N ILE A 100 -0.64 -11.93 -10.38
CA ILE A 100 -1.41 -13.08 -10.87
C ILE A 100 -0.92 -14.38 -10.20
N ARG A 101 0.40 -14.61 -10.16
CA ARG A 101 0.96 -15.80 -9.52
C ARG A 101 0.68 -15.85 -8.03
N LEU A 102 0.77 -14.72 -7.32
CA LEU A 102 0.44 -14.63 -5.91
C LEU A 102 -1.03 -15.01 -5.68
N PHE A 103 -1.95 -14.42 -6.42
CA PHE A 103 -3.39 -14.64 -6.25
C PHE A 103 -3.77 -16.09 -6.52
N HIS A 104 -3.36 -16.65 -7.66
CA HIS A 104 -3.75 -18.00 -8.05
C HIS A 104 -2.99 -19.13 -7.33
N ASN A 105 -1.68 -18.93 -7.05
CA ASN A 105 -0.87 -20.02 -6.52
C ASN A 105 -0.69 -19.99 -5.00
N VAL A 106 -0.94 -18.85 -4.36
CA VAL A 106 -0.77 -18.69 -2.92
C VAL A 106 -2.11 -18.32 -2.27
N SER A 107 -2.66 -17.16 -2.60
CA SER A 107 -3.85 -16.64 -1.91
C SER A 107 -5.08 -17.53 -2.12
N ALA A 108 -5.29 -18.07 -3.33
CA ALA A 108 -6.38 -19.01 -3.59
C ALA A 108 -6.24 -20.32 -2.78
N LYS A 109 -5.02 -20.83 -2.58
CA LYS A 109 -4.78 -22.00 -1.70
C LYS A 109 -5.08 -21.70 -0.24
N ASN A 110 -4.96 -20.44 0.16
CA ASN A 110 -5.30 -19.97 1.50
C ASN A 110 -6.81 -19.66 1.64
N GLY A 111 -7.61 -20.02 0.64
CA GLY A 111 -9.07 -19.93 0.68
C GLY A 111 -9.64 -18.57 0.28
N ILE A 112 -8.84 -17.67 -0.30
CA ILE A 112 -9.33 -16.42 -0.89
C ILE A 112 -9.90 -16.72 -2.28
N GLU A 113 -11.09 -16.19 -2.56
CA GLU A 113 -11.76 -16.33 -3.86
C GLU A 113 -11.45 -15.13 -4.76
N PHE A 114 -11.34 -15.37 -6.07
CA PHE A 114 -11.06 -14.32 -7.03
C PHE A 114 -12.02 -14.38 -8.22
N SER A 115 -12.52 -13.23 -8.68
CA SER A 115 -13.07 -13.02 -10.01
C SER A 115 -12.11 -12.14 -10.81
N SER A 116 -11.58 -12.69 -11.90
CA SER A 116 -10.74 -11.93 -12.83
C SER A 116 -11.63 -11.27 -13.88
N VAL A 117 -11.59 -9.94 -13.96
CA VAL A 117 -12.50 -9.11 -14.74
C VAL A 117 -11.69 -8.09 -15.53
N ASP A 118 -12.03 -7.85 -16.78
CA ASP A 118 -11.46 -6.74 -17.56
C ASP A 118 -12.09 -5.42 -17.06
N CYS A 119 -11.50 -4.85 -15.98
CA CYS A 119 -12.03 -3.67 -15.31
C CYS A 119 -12.10 -2.43 -16.19
N TYR A 120 -11.44 -2.47 -17.33
CA TYR A 120 -11.45 -1.41 -18.33
C TYR A 120 -12.68 -1.49 -19.27
N LYS A 121 -13.28 -2.70 -19.44
CA LYS A 121 -14.36 -2.94 -20.43
C LYS A 121 -15.64 -3.48 -19.84
N GLU A 122 -15.55 -4.30 -18.79
CA GLU A 122 -16.67 -5.03 -18.25
C GLU A 122 -17.40 -4.26 -17.13
N ASP A 123 -18.65 -4.60 -16.91
CA ASP A 123 -19.40 -4.12 -15.76
C ASP A 123 -18.93 -4.82 -14.48
N VAL A 124 -17.94 -4.21 -13.82
CA VAL A 124 -17.31 -4.73 -12.59
C VAL A 124 -18.35 -4.96 -11.49
N GLU A 125 -19.40 -4.13 -11.43
CA GLU A 125 -20.42 -4.22 -10.40
C GLU A 125 -21.22 -5.54 -10.48
N SER A 126 -21.37 -6.10 -11.67
CA SER A 126 -22.05 -7.39 -11.88
C SER A 126 -21.33 -8.59 -11.26
N PHE A 127 -20.04 -8.45 -10.92
CA PHE A 127 -19.23 -9.49 -10.29
C PHE A 127 -19.21 -9.41 -8.76
N VAL A 128 -19.87 -8.41 -8.17
CA VAL A 128 -19.95 -8.28 -6.71
C VAL A 128 -20.83 -9.40 -6.14
N LYS A 129 -20.28 -10.09 -5.14
CA LYS A 129 -20.92 -11.17 -4.37
C LYS A 129 -21.10 -10.75 -2.93
N GLU A 130 -21.87 -11.50 -2.16
CA GLU A 130 -22.08 -11.26 -0.73
C GLU A 130 -20.77 -11.27 0.08
N ASN A 131 -19.82 -12.13 -0.32
CA ASN A 131 -18.51 -12.26 0.31
C ASN A 131 -17.43 -11.40 -0.34
N THR A 132 -17.74 -10.50 -1.27
CA THR A 132 -16.77 -9.59 -1.87
C THR A 132 -16.28 -8.58 -0.81
N LYS A 133 -14.96 -8.36 -0.76
CA LYS A 133 -14.31 -7.45 0.19
C LYS A 133 -13.51 -6.35 -0.47
N ALA A 134 -13.03 -6.59 -1.69
CA ALA A 134 -12.21 -5.61 -2.38
C ALA A 134 -12.34 -5.70 -3.91
N ILE A 135 -12.03 -4.57 -4.55
CA ILE A 135 -11.71 -4.47 -5.97
C ILE A 135 -10.22 -4.12 -6.04
N TYR A 136 -9.43 -4.92 -6.75
CA TYR A 136 -8.01 -4.69 -7.01
C TYR A 136 -7.80 -4.40 -8.48
N ILE A 137 -7.30 -3.22 -8.78
CA ILE A 137 -6.98 -2.79 -10.15
C ILE A 137 -5.51 -2.41 -10.27
N GLU A 138 -4.96 -2.57 -11.48
CA GLU A 138 -3.68 -2.00 -11.88
C GLU A 138 -3.94 -0.97 -12.99
N THR A 139 -3.37 0.22 -12.89
CA THR A 139 -3.59 1.24 -13.93
C THR A 139 -2.43 2.25 -13.99
N PRO A 140 -1.76 2.41 -15.17
CA PRO A 140 -1.92 1.59 -16.39
C PRO A 140 -1.49 0.14 -16.15
N THR A 141 -2.16 -0.82 -16.82
CA THR A 141 -1.86 -2.25 -16.65
C THR A 141 -0.51 -2.65 -17.27
N ASN A 142 0.10 -3.71 -16.77
CA ASN A 142 1.29 -4.33 -17.36
C ASN A 142 0.97 -5.78 -17.78
N PRO A 143 1.06 -6.14 -19.08
CA PRO A 143 1.79 -5.40 -20.14
C PRO A 143 0.93 -4.59 -21.11
N MET A 144 -0.41 -4.65 -21.03
CA MET A 144 -1.28 -4.12 -22.11
C MET A 144 -1.49 -2.61 -22.06
N MET A 145 -1.05 -1.92 -20.99
CA MET A 145 -1.20 -0.46 -20.82
C MET A 145 -2.64 0.03 -20.86
N ASN A 146 -3.60 -0.80 -20.45
CA ASN A 146 -4.99 -0.39 -20.29
C ASN A 146 -5.11 0.61 -19.14
N VAL A 147 -6.01 1.59 -19.31
CA VAL A 147 -6.27 2.61 -18.28
C VAL A 147 -7.68 2.42 -17.74
N THR A 148 -7.77 2.10 -16.46
CA THR A 148 -9.04 1.95 -15.74
C THR A 148 -9.39 3.24 -15.02
N ASP A 149 -10.66 3.63 -15.06
CA ASP A 149 -11.18 4.82 -14.38
C ASP A 149 -11.26 4.55 -12.86
N ILE A 150 -10.26 5.06 -12.11
CA ILE A 150 -10.18 4.92 -10.66
C ILE A 150 -11.41 5.50 -9.97
N ALA A 151 -11.94 6.65 -10.45
CA ALA A 151 -13.09 7.29 -9.84
C ALA A 151 -14.35 6.45 -10.00
N ALA A 152 -14.57 5.85 -11.18
CA ALA A 152 -15.67 4.92 -11.41
C ALA A 152 -15.57 3.69 -10.49
N MET A 153 -14.38 3.10 -10.35
CA MET A 153 -14.16 1.97 -9.44
C MET A 153 -14.38 2.35 -7.97
N ALA A 154 -13.98 3.55 -7.57
CA ALA A 154 -14.21 4.06 -6.21
C ALA A 154 -15.70 4.22 -5.89
N GLU A 155 -16.52 4.66 -6.86
CA GLU A 155 -17.98 4.75 -6.68
C GLU A 155 -18.62 3.36 -6.53
N ILE A 156 -18.17 2.35 -7.28
CA ILE A 156 -18.64 0.97 -7.11
C ILE A 156 -18.24 0.46 -5.71
N ALA A 157 -16.98 0.58 -5.35
CA ALA A 157 -16.48 0.14 -4.06
C ALA A 157 -17.25 0.78 -2.90
N LYS A 158 -17.53 2.07 -2.98
CA LYS A 158 -18.30 2.81 -1.96
C LYS A 158 -19.75 2.33 -1.85
N ARG A 159 -20.43 2.06 -2.97
CA ARG A 159 -21.81 1.56 -2.95
C ARG A 159 -21.95 0.21 -2.25
N HIS A 160 -20.93 -0.61 -2.33
CA HIS A 160 -20.93 -1.99 -1.80
C HIS A 160 -20.07 -2.16 -0.53
N ASP A 161 -19.58 -1.07 0.06
CA ASP A 161 -18.71 -1.10 1.25
C ASP A 161 -17.46 -1.98 1.06
N LEU A 162 -16.81 -1.85 -0.11
CA LEU A 162 -15.62 -2.59 -0.50
C LEU A 162 -14.37 -1.73 -0.37
N LEU A 163 -13.23 -2.37 -0.16
CA LEU A 163 -11.93 -1.72 -0.35
C LEU A 163 -11.64 -1.56 -1.84
N LEU A 164 -11.15 -0.40 -2.25
CA LEU A 164 -10.52 -0.22 -3.55
C LEU A 164 -9.01 -0.21 -3.36
N ILE A 165 -8.32 -1.09 -4.07
CA ILE A 165 -6.86 -1.23 -4.05
C ILE A 165 -6.38 -0.91 -5.46
N VAL A 166 -5.45 0.03 -5.55
CA VAL A 166 -4.91 0.49 -6.83
C VAL A 166 -3.41 0.28 -6.83
N ASP A 167 -2.93 -0.54 -7.76
CA ASP A 167 -1.51 -0.70 -8.09
C ASP A 167 -1.20 0.27 -9.24
N ASN A 168 -0.47 1.35 -8.91
CA ASN A 168 -0.27 2.47 -9.84
C ASN A 168 1.20 2.87 -9.99
#